data_3bbb9e0d19a7b4772c131d1d197a277d
#
_entry.id   3bbb9e0d19a7b4772c131d1d197a277d
#
_cell.length_a   1.000
_cell.length_b   1.000
_cell.length_c   1.000
_cell.angle_alpha   90.00
_cell.angle_beta   90.00
_cell.angle_gamma   90.00
#
_symmetry.space_group_name_H-M   'P 1'
#
loop_
_entity.id
_entity.type
_entity.pdbx_description
1 polymer ?
#
loop_
_entity_poly.entity_id
_entity_poly.type
_entity_poly.pdbx_seq_one_letter_code
_entity_poly.pdbx_strand_id
1 'polypeptide(L)'
;MSLAEIQADTERWADEVGTLVGPTTILFYPHGERPDGNDWQNTGPIFRYLQSQGFRVFCSVGIESFSYIKKDICAVICDRLHPDGTTLRGSDKVIGWYSQFYDARDIIDLEARPQREVRWTPKA
;
A
#
# COMPACT_ATOMS: atom_id res chain seq x y z
N MET A 1 -6.13 -6.50 14.83
CA MET A 1 -7.53 -6.27 14.38
C MET A 1 -8.22 -7.61 14.26
N SER A 2 -9.39 -7.77 14.87
CA SER A 2 -10.18 -9.01 14.82
C SER A 2 -11.07 -9.04 13.58
N LEU A 3 -11.62 -10.21 13.24
CA LEU A 3 -12.57 -10.33 12.14
C LEU A 3 -13.81 -9.46 12.35
N ALA A 4 -14.32 -9.38 13.58
CA ALA A 4 -15.49 -8.56 13.90
C ALA A 4 -15.24 -7.05 13.70
N GLU A 5 -14.05 -6.57 14.05
CA GLU A 5 -13.66 -5.18 13.81
C GLU A 5 -13.55 -4.87 12.31
N ILE A 6 -12.98 -5.77 11.53
CA ILE A 6 -12.91 -5.63 10.07
C ILE A 6 -14.30 -5.64 9.45
N GLN A 7 -15.20 -6.50 9.91
CA GLN A 7 -16.56 -6.54 9.41
C GLN A 7 -17.28 -5.21 9.65
N ALA A 8 -17.26 -4.73 10.90
CA ALA A 8 -17.89 -3.46 11.23
C ALA A 8 -17.31 -2.26 10.47
N ASP A 9 -15.99 -2.24 10.26
CA ASP A 9 -15.32 -1.19 9.52
C ASP A 9 -15.64 -1.24 8.01
N THR A 10 -15.67 -2.43 7.43
CA THR A 10 -16.01 -2.63 6.01
C THR A 10 -17.48 -2.27 5.73
N GLU A 11 -18.40 -2.62 6.61
CA GLU A 11 -19.82 -2.26 6.51
C GLU A 11 -19.98 -0.75 6.56
N ARG A 12 -19.36 -0.09 7.54
CA ARG A 12 -19.38 1.37 7.66
C ARG A 12 -18.79 2.04 6.44
N TRP A 13 -17.66 1.54 5.93
CA TRP A 13 -17.04 2.06 4.72
C TRP A 13 -18.00 1.93 3.52
N ALA A 14 -18.68 0.80 3.38
CA ALA A 14 -19.63 0.58 2.29
C ALA A 14 -20.78 1.59 2.33
N ASP A 15 -21.30 1.89 3.52
CA ASP A 15 -22.40 2.83 3.72
C ASP A 15 -21.96 4.29 3.53
N GLU A 16 -20.83 4.70 4.11
CA GLU A 16 -20.40 6.10 4.14
C GLU A 16 -19.64 6.53 2.88
N VAL A 17 -18.82 5.64 2.33
CA VAL A 17 -17.91 5.93 1.22
C VAL A 17 -18.34 5.20 -0.05
N GLY A 18 -18.65 3.92 0.06
CA GLY A 18 -19.02 3.06 -1.08
C GLY A 18 -20.21 3.59 -1.86
N THR A 19 -21.17 4.20 -1.19
CA THR A 19 -22.34 4.85 -1.80
C THR A 19 -21.97 6.06 -2.66
N LEU A 20 -20.85 6.70 -2.38
CA LEU A 20 -20.36 7.88 -3.11
C LEU A 20 -19.42 7.52 -4.27
N VAL A 21 -18.53 6.55 -4.05
CA VAL A 21 -17.48 6.20 -5.02
C VAL A 21 -17.83 4.98 -5.88
N GLY A 22 -18.88 4.24 -5.49
CA GLY A 22 -19.24 2.99 -6.14
C GLY A 22 -18.41 1.79 -5.68
N PRO A 23 -18.60 0.63 -6.30
CA PRO A 23 -17.91 -0.60 -5.92
C PRO A 23 -16.39 -0.48 -6.18
N THR A 24 -15.60 -0.87 -5.19
CA THR A 24 -14.16 -0.98 -5.33
C THR A 24 -13.69 -2.42 -5.19
N THR A 25 -12.66 -2.77 -5.94
CA THR A 25 -12.04 -4.10 -5.90
C THR A 25 -10.63 -4.07 -5.30
N ILE A 26 -10.13 -2.90 -4.96
CA ILE A 26 -8.77 -2.68 -4.47
C ILE A 26 -8.81 -2.33 -2.99
N LEU A 27 -8.01 -3.02 -2.21
CA LEU A 27 -7.82 -2.76 -0.78
C LEU A 27 -6.36 -2.48 -0.47
N PHE A 28 -6.12 -1.40 0.28
CA PHE A 28 -4.81 -1.07 0.84
C PHE A 28 -4.80 -1.37 2.32
N TYR A 29 -3.89 -2.24 2.76
CA TYR A 29 -3.71 -2.48 4.18
C TYR A 29 -3.02 -1.29 4.85
N PRO A 30 -3.59 -0.74 5.93
CA PRO A 30 -2.95 0.31 6.72
C PRO A 30 -1.59 -0.18 7.23
N HIS A 31 -0.60 0.69 7.21
CA HIS A 31 0.77 0.40 7.68
C HIS A 31 1.44 -0.83 7.06
N GLY A 32 0.86 -1.44 6.04
CA GLY A 32 1.37 -2.64 5.39
C GLY A 32 1.15 -3.93 6.17
N GLU A 33 0.46 -3.87 7.29
CA GLU A 33 0.10 -5.05 8.06
C GLU A 33 -0.91 -5.90 7.29
N ARG A 34 -0.56 -7.16 7.10
CA ARG A 34 -1.47 -8.13 6.50
C ARG A 34 -2.43 -8.66 7.55
N PRO A 35 -3.66 -8.99 7.19
CA PRO A 35 -4.60 -9.59 8.12
C PRO A 35 -4.15 -10.99 8.58
N ASP A 36 -4.86 -11.54 9.54
CA ASP A 36 -4.66 -12.92 10.01
C ASP A 36 -3.23 -13.20 10.49
N GLY A 37 -2.60 -12.25 11.21
CA GLY A 37 -1.27 -12.42 11.78
C GLY A 37 -0.14 -12.47 10.74
N ASN A 38 -0.25 -11.67 9.70
CA ASN A 38 0.66 -11.68 8.54
C ASN A 38 0.61 -12.97 7.72
N ASP A 39 -0.58 -13.55 7.55
CA ASP A 39 -0.79 -14.71 6.71
C ASP A 39 -0.35 -14.44 5.25
N TRP A 40 0.85 -14.91 4.91
CA TRP A 40 1.42 -14.79 3.57
C TRP A 40 0.69 -15.68 2.55
N GLN A 41 -0.05 -16.67 3.01
CA GLN A 41 -0.81 -17.56 2.15
C GLN A 41 -2.16 -16.97 1.75
N ASN A 42 -2.62 -15.94 2.48
CA ASN A 42 -3.91 -15.29 2.25
C ASN A 42 -5.07 -16.29 2.31
N THR A 43 -5.07 -17.12 3.34
CA THR A 43 -6.09 -18.18 3.55
C THR A 43 -6.92 -17.94 4.80
N GLY A 44 -6.55 -16.96 5.62
CA GLY A 44 -7.18 -16.65 6.88
C GLY A 44 -8.63 -16.13 6.76
N PRO A 45 -9.36 -16.09 7.86
CA PRO A 45 -10.78 -15.71 7.88
C PRO A 45 -11.01 -14.25 7.47
N ILE A 46 -10.11 -13.33 7.82
CA ILE A 46 -10.25 -11.92 7.43
C ILE A 46 -10.07 -11.78 5.92
N PHE A 47 -9.05 -12.41 5.35
CA PHE A 47 -8.81 -12.36 3.92
C PHE A 47 -10.02 -12.91 3.13
N ARG A 48 -10.56 -14.07 3.55
CA ARG A 48 -11.75 -14.67 2.91
C ARG A 48 -12.99 -13.78 3.02
N TYR A 49 -13.17 -13.14 4.16
CA TYR A 49 -14.25 -12.18 4.34
C TYR A 49 -14.11 -11.02 3.36
N LEU A 50 -12.95 -10.39 3.28
CA LEU A 50 -12.70 -9.27 2.36
C LEU A 50 -12.92 -9.69 0.90
N GLN A 51 -12.52 -10.90 0.51
CA GLN A 51 -12.83 -11.44 -0.81
C GLN A 51 -14.34 -11.58 -1.06
N SER A 52 -15.09 -12.02 -0.05
CA SER A 52 -16.56 -12.12 -0.14
C SER A 52 -17.24 -10.77 -0.33
N GLN A 53 -16.62 -9.69 0.13
CA GLN A 53 -17.07 -8.32 -0.08
C GLN A 53 -16.69 -7.74 -1.47
N GLY A 54 -16.03 -8.52 -2.31
CA GLY A 54 -15.70 -8.12 -3.69
C GLY A 54 -14.28 -7.64 -3.91
N PHE A 55 -13.45 -7.55 -2.87
CA PHE A 55 -12.05 -7.18 -3.04
C PHE A 55 -11.27 -8.26 -3.79
N ARG A 56 -10.43 -7.85 -4.73
CA ARG A 56 -9.62 -8.75 -5.57
C ARG A 56 -8.16 -8.35 -5.66
N VAL A 57 -7.85 -7.09 -5.38
CA VAL A 57 -6.49 -6.56 -5.37
C VAL A 57 -6.16 -6.13 -3.96
N PHE A 58 -5.13 -6.71 -3.38
CA PHE A 58 -4.72 -6.50 -2.00
C PHE A 58 -3.31 -5.91 -1.97
N CYS A 59 -3.20 -4.67 -1.48
CA CYS A 59 -1.96 -3.92 -1.47
C CYS A 59 -1.39 -3.83 -0.05
N SER A 60 -0.21 -4.38 0.11
CA SER A 60 0.61 -4.32 1.33
C SER A 60 1.74 -3.31 1.16
N VAL A 61 2.67 -3.24 2.10
CA VAL A 61 3.94 -2.50 1.97
C VAL A 61 5.08 -3.51 1.89
N GLY A 62 5.91 -3.39 0.87
CA GLY A 62 7.09 -4.22 0.70
C GLY A 62 8.11 -3.55 -0.22
N ILE A 63 9.37 -3.95 -0.09
CA ILE A 63 10.48 -3.41 -0.88
C ILE A 63 11.16 -4.48 -1.75
N GLU A 64 10.79 -5.72 -1.60
CA GLU A 64 11.45 -6.86 -2.24
C GLU A 64 10.54 -7.68 -3.14
N SER A 65 9.24 -7.52 -2.98
CA SER A 65 8.27 -8.37 -3.67
C SER A 65 7.58 -7.62 -4.79
N PHE A 66 7.46 -8.28 -5.90
CA PHE A 66 6.68 -7.82 -7.04
C PHE A 66 5.21 -8.20 -6.84
N SER A 67 4.34 -7.51 -7.54
CA SER A 67 2.94 -7.93 -7.64
C SER A 67 2.82 -9.29 -8.32
N TYR A 68 1.98 -10.14 -7.79
CA TYR A 68 1.74 -11.47 -8.35
C TYR A 68 0.28 -11.85 -8.30
N ILE A 69 -0.13 -12.68 -9.26
CA ILE A 69 -1.48 -13.19 -9.36
C ILE A 69 -1.54 -14.57 -8.70
N LYS A 70 -2.35 -14.70 -7.66
CA LYS A 70 -2.70 -15.98 -7.07
C LYS A 70 -3.95 -16.54 -7.73
N LYS A 71 -3.79 -17.45 -8.66
CA LYS A 71 -4.89 -18.02 -9.44
C LYS A 71 -5.82 -18.90 -8.60
N ASP A 72 -5.28 -19.61 -7.64
CA ASP A 72 -5.99 -20.49 -6.69
C ASP A 72 -7.02 -19.75 -5.84
N ILE A 73 -6.74 -18.49 -5.50
CA ILE A 73 -7.64 -17.65 -4.72
C ILE A 73 -8.22 -16.48 -5.53
N CYS A 74 -8.01 -16.42 -6.82
CA CYS A 74 -8.50 -15.36 -7.73
C CYS A 74 -8.19 -13.95 -7.20
N ALA A 75 -6.97 -13.71 -6.76
CA ALA A 75 -6.54 -12.43 -6.20
C ALA A 75 -5.21 -11.94 -6.79
N VAL A 76 -5.06 -10.63 -6.85
CA VAL A 76 -3.79 -9.97 -7.12
C VAL A 76 -3.23 -9.46 -5.80
N ILE A 77 -2.01 -9.84 -5.48
CA ILE A 77 -1.29 -9.36 -4.30
C ILE A 77 -0.22 -8.40 -4.77
N CYS A 78 -0.26 -7.18 -4.27
CA CYS A 78 0.67 -6.13 -4.63
C CYS A 78 1.47 -5.68 -3.41
N ASP A 79 2.77 -5.54 -3.56
CA ASP A 79 3.56 -4.84 -2.58
C ASP A 79 3.69 -3.37 -3.02
N ARG A 80 3.21 -2.50 -2.17
CA ARG A 80 3.26 -1.06 -2.38
C ARG A 80 4.57 -0.52 -1.82
N LEU A 81 5.30 0.20 -2.65
CA LEU A 81 6.44 0.96 -2.20
C LEU A 81 6.01 2.25 -1.53
N HIS A 82 6.71 2.61 -0.46
CA HIS A 82 6.45 3.83 0.29
C HIS A 82 7.68 4.76 0.20
N PRO A 83 7.77 5.57 -0.86
CA PRO A 83 8.86 6.52 -1.04
C PRO A 83 8.62 7.73 -0.15
N ASP A 84 9.07 7.71 1.07
CA ASP A 84 9.17 8.91 1.90
C ASP A 84 10.60 9.45 1.91
N GLY A 85 10.73 10.72 2.26
CA GLY A 85 12.04 11.38 2.25
C GLY A 85 13.02 10.81 3.29
N THR A 86 12.54 10.10 4.31
CA THR A 86 13.38 9.44 5.32
C THR A 86 13.94 8.14 4.75
N THR A 87 13.08 7.33 4.14
CA THR A 87 13.47 6.07 3.51
C THR A 87 14.43 6.30 2.36
N LEU A 88 14.16 7.30 1.51
CA LEU A 88 15.05 7.64 0.40
C LEU A 88 16.41 8.17 0.85
N ARG A 89 16.50 8.85 1.99
CA ARG A 89 17.79 9.34 2.53
C ARG A 89 18.57 8.29 3.30
N GLY A 90 17.90 7.28 3.83
CA GLY A 90 18.50 6.31 4.74
C GLY A 90 18.78 4.94 4.17
N SER A 91 18.42 4.66 2.92
CA SER A 91 18.53 3.31 2.38
C SER A 91 18.97 3.27 0.91
N ASP A 92 20.24 2.97 0.70
CA ASP A 92 20.80 2.73 -0.66
C ASP A 92 20.07 1.61 -1.40
N LYS A 93 19.53 0.62 -0.67
CA LYS A 93 18.75 -0.48 -1.22
C LYS A 93 17.45 0.03 -1.86
N VAL A 94 16.75 0.93 -1.17
CA VAL A 94 15.51 1.52 -1.68
C VAL A 94 15.80 2.43 -2.88
N ILE A 95 16.84 3.25 -2.80
CA ILE A 95 17.28 4.10 -3.91
C ILE A 95 17.66 3.23 -5.12
N GLY A 96 18.45 2.18 -4.92
CA GLY A 96 18.87 1.26 -5.98
C GLY A 96 17.71 0.53 -6.62
N TRP A 97 16.65 0.22 -5.85
CA TRP A 97 15.45 -0.39 -6.38
C TRP A 97 14.64 0.60 -7.24
N TYR A 98 14.44 1.84 -6.76
CA TYR A 98 13.73 2.87 -7.51
C TYR A 98 14.44 3.25 -8.81
N SER A 99 15.77 3.31 -8.81
CA SER A 99 16.57 3.66 -9.99
C SER A 99 16.45 2.65 -11.15
N GLN A 100 15.91 1.46 -10.90
CA GLN A 100 15.60 0.50 -11.96
C GLN A 100 14.38 0.88 -12.79
N PHE A 101 13.48 1.70 -12.23
CA PHE A 101 12.21 2.06 -12.87
C PHE A 101 12.08 3.55 -13.18
N TYR A 102 12.82 4.39 -12.46
CA TYR A 102 12.69 5.84 -12.55
C TYR A 102 14.07 6.51 -12.60
N ASP A 103 14.28 7.37 -13.57
CA ASP A 103 15.29 8.41 -13.45
C ASP A 103 14.65 9.62 -12.76
N ALA A 104 15.18 10.03 -11.62
CA ALA A 104 14.65 11.18 -10.87
C ALA A 104 14.66 12.46 -11.71
N ARG A 105 15.56 12.57 -12.68
CA ARG A 105 15.64 13.70 -13.60
C ARG A 105 14.48 13.77 -14.58
N ASP A 106 13.85 12.63 -14.88
CA ASP A 106 12.69 12.57 -15.78
C ASP A 106 11.38 12.94 -15.07
N ILE A 107 11.37 12.85 -13.74
CA ILE A 107 10.15 13.05 -12.93
C ILE A 107 10.15 14.42 -12.24
N ILE A 108 11.34 14.91 -11.87
CA ILE A 108 11.49 16.16 -11.13
C ILE A 108 11.79 17.29 -12.11
N ASP A 109 10.84 18.19 -12.28
CA ASP A 109 11.12 19.45 -12.93
C ASP A 109 12.04 20.30 -12.04
N LEU A 110 13.33 20.27 -12.35
CA LEU A 110 14.35 20.98 -11.59
C LEU A 110 14.27 22.50 -11.77
N GLU A 111 13.67 22.97 -12.88
CA GLU A 111 13.49 24.41 -13.15
C GLU A 111 12.30 24.97 -12.39
N ALA A 112 11.21 24.21 -12.28
CA ALA A 112 10.03 24.59 -11.50
C ALA A 112 10.21 24.42 -9.99
N ARG A 113 11.31 23.79 -9.56
CA ARG A 113 11.56 23.56 -8.14
C ARG A 113 11.89 24.88 -7.43
N PRO A 114 11.13 25.25 -6.37
CA PRO A 114 11.48 26.46 -5.62
C PRO A 114 12.88 26.30 -5.02
N GLN A 115 13.78 27.22 -5.34
CA GLN A 115 15.18 27.24 -4.87
C GLN A 115 15.30 27.55 -3.36
N ARG A 116 14.24 27.37 -2.60
CA ARG A 116 14.25 27.60 -1.18
C ARG A 116 14.83 26.38 -0.46
N GLU A 117 16.04 26.51 0.03
CA GLU A 117 16.57 25.55 1.03
C GLU A 117 15.62 25.49 2.22
N VAL A 118 14.86 24.41 2.32
CA VAL A 118 14.12 24.10 3.54
C VAL A 118 15.15 23.53 4.50
N ARG A 119 15.73 24.39 5.34
CA ARG A 119 16.53 23.93 6.48
C ARG A 119 15.60 23.28 7.48
N TRP A 120 15.63 21.96 7.50
CA TRP A 120 14.96 21.21 8.55
C TRP A 120 15.78 21.33 9.83
N THR A 121 15.24 22.02 10.85
CA THR A 121 15.78 22.01 12.20
C THR A 121 15.09 20.88 12.98
N PRO A 122 15.82 19.87 13.49
CA PRO A 122 15.24 18.89 14.39
C PRO A 122 14.62 19.60 15.60
N LYS A 123 13.40 19.25 15.92
CA LYS A 123 12.86 19.65 17.24
C LYS A 123 13.66 18.90 18.31
N ALA A 124 14.24 19.65 19.24
CA ALA A 124 14.87 19.11 20.44
C ALA A 124 13.86 18.33 21.29
#